data_cf8dfa7cdfe19810711d90fc285cac30
#
_entry.id   cf8dfa7cdfe19810711d90fc285cac30
#
_cell.length_a   1.000
_cell.length_b   1.000
_cell.length_c   1.000
_cell.angle_alpha   90.00
_cell.angle_beta   90.00
_cell.angle_gamma   90.00
#
_symmetry.space_group_name_H-M   'P 1'
#
loop_
_entity.id
_entity.type
_entity.pdbx_description
1 polymer ?
#
loop_
_entity_poly.entity_id
_entity_poly.type
_entity_poly.pdbx_seq_one_letter_code
_entity_poly.pdbx_strand_id
1 'polypeptide(L)'
;EMKMFKIYETELAGRKLTLETGKLAGLANGSVLVRYGDTVVLVDVTASKEPRDGIDFFPLSVDYEEKLYAVGKIPGSYTKREGKPSDKAILTSRAIDRPLRPLFPNDFRNDVCVVATVLSVEQDNQPEICAMIGASAALSISDIPFGGPTAAVAVGYVNDEIVINPTEEQRKNSRLTLTVAGTKDKIAMIEAGADEIPDNIMLEAIKKAHKEIKKLCTFISKMQKELSLIHISE
;
A
#
# COMPACT_ATOMS: atom_id res chain seq x y z
N GLU A 1 -5.61 27.38 -6.10
CA GLU A 1 -4.24 26.87 -6.31
C GLU A 1 -4.29 25.55 -7.07
N MET A 2 -3.68 25.53 -8.22
CA MET A 2 -3.64 24.34 -9.06
C MET A 2 -2.53 23.41 -8.53
N LYS A 3 -2.92 22.39 -7.72
CA LYS A 3 -1.94 21.35 -7.30
C LYS A 3 -1.28 20.76 -8.54
N MET A 4 0.03 20.87 -8.62
CA MET A 4 0.79 20.44 -9.79
C MET A 4 0.77 18.90 -9.88
N PHE A 5 0.24 18.37 -10.98
CA PHE A 5 0.27 16.95 -11.27
C PHE A 5 1.70 16.45 -11.47
N LYS A 6 2.08 15.42 -10.73
CA LYS A 6 3.41 14.80 -10.79
C LYS A 6 3.30 13.28 -10.91
N ILE A 7 4.21 12.73 -11.69
CA ILE A 7 4.37 11.26 -11.86
C ILE A 7 5.79 10.88 -11.47
N TYR A 8 5.90 9.90 -10.61
CA TYR A 8 7.16 9.30 -10.19
C TYR A 8 7.20 7.85 -10.64
N GLU A 9 8.30 7.43 -11.23
CA GLU A 9 8.45 6.11 -11.82
C GLU A 9 9.63 5.36 -11.21
N THR A 10 9.44 4.06 -10.99
CA THR A 10 10.50 3.12 -10.61
C THR A 10 10.17 1.73 -11.16
N GLU A 11 11.05 0.79 -10.92
CA GLU A 11 10.87 -0.61 -11.27
C GLU A 11 10.79 -1.47 -10.01
N LEU A 12 9.86 -2.41 -9.99
CA LEU A 12 9.68 -3.40 -8.93
C LEU A 12 9.51 -4.78 -9.56
N ALA A 13 10.41 -5.69 -9.23
CA ALA A 13 10.42 -7.06 -9.77
C ALA A 13 10.35 -7.11 -11.32
N GLY A 14 11.11 -6.24 -12.00
CA GLY A 14 11.15 -6.16 -13.45
C GLY A 14 9.93 -5.52 -14.12
N ARG A 15 9.02 -4.93 -13.34
CA ARG A 15 7.79 -4.28 -13.83
C ARG A 15 7.74 -2.83 -13.40
N LYS A 16 7.19 -1.99 -14.28
CA LYS A 16 7.06 -0.54 -14.03
C LYS A 16 6.06 -0.29 -12.89
N LEU A 17 6.49 0.51 -11.92
CA LEU A 17 5.67 1.03 -10.84
C LEU A 17 5.64 2.56 -10.94
N THR A 18 4.45 3.16 -10.96
CA THR A 18 4.29 4.62 -10.95
C THR A 18 3.44 5.07 -9.78
N LEU A 19 3.82 6.20 -9.19
CA LEU A 19 3.05 6.93 -8.19
C LEU A 19 2.69 8.30 -8.76
N GLU A 20 1.39 8.56 -8.89
CA GLU A 20 0.86 9.83 -9.42
C GLU A 20 0.18 10.61 -8.29
N THR A 21 0.40 11.90 -8.22
CA THR A 21 -0.24 12.80 -7.24
C THR A 21 -0.64 14.13 -7.84
N GLY A 22 -1.56 14.85 -7.21
CA GLY A 22 -2.00 16.18 -7.59
C GLY A 22 -3.15 16.25 -8.59
N LYS A 23 -3.63 15.12 -9.13
CA LYS A 23 -4.71 15.06 -10.13
C LYS A 23 -6.08 14.71 -9.53
N LEU A 24 -6.10 13.79 -8.58
CA LEU A 24 -7.32 13.23 -7.99
C LEU A 24 -7.41 13.58 -6.51
N ALA A 25 -8.63 13.50 -5.95
CA ALA A 25 -8.91 13.68 -4.53
C ALA A 25 -8.30 14.96 -3.91
N GLY A 26 -8.51 16.10 -4.55
CA GLY A 26 -7.92 17.39 -4.15
C GLY A 26 -8.30 17.89 -2.75
N LEU A 27 -9.31 17.29 -2.11
CA LEU A 27 -9.75 17.60 -0.74
C LEU A 27 -9.11 16.69 0.31
N ALA A 28 -8.42 15.63 -0.10
CA ALA A 28 -7.70 14.76 0.82
C ALA A 28 -6.39 15.44 1.29
N ASN A 29 -5.91 15.08 2.48
CA ASN A 29 -4.61 15.53 2.98
C ASN A 29 -3.46 14.98 2.12
N GLY A 30 -3.62 13.78 1.58
CA GLY A 30 -2.72 13.18 0.62
C GLY A 30 -3.46 12.21 -0.29
N SER A 31 -3.05 12.15 -1.55
CA SER A 31 -3.64 11.23 -2.54
C SER A 31 -2.57 10.74 -3.50
N VAL A 32 -2.53 9.43 -3.72
CA VAL A 32 -1.61 8.78 -4.65
C VAL A 32 -2.36 7.77 -5.49
N LEU A 33 -2.20 7.85 -6.80
CA LEU A 33 -2.63 6.81 -7.73
C LEU A 33 -1.44 5.90 -8.03
N VAL A 34 -1.55 4.65 -7.64
CA VAL A 34 -0.53 3.63 -7.87
C VAL A 34 -0.86 2.86 -9.13
N ARG A 35 0.10 2.77 -10.06
CA ARG A 35 0.02 1.88 -11.22
C ARG A 35 1.16 0.88 -11.17
N TYR A 36 0.81 -0.39 -11.26
CA TYR A 36 1.77 -1.48 -11.34
C TYR A 36 1.32 -2.43 -12.44
N GLY A 37 1.96 -2.31 -13.62
CA GLY A 37 1.38 -2.84 -14.84
C GLY A 37 0.00 -2.21 -15.09
N ASP A 38 -1.02 -3.01 -15.37
CA ASP A 38 -2.40 -2.58 -15.55
C ASP A 38 -3.23 -2.58 -14.25
N THR A 39 -2.62 -2.92 -13.12
CA THR A 39 -3.25 -2.76 -11.81
C THR A 39 -3.17 -1.30 -11.37
N VAL A 40 -4.31 -0.73 -11.01
CA VAL A 40 -4.43 0.67 -10.59
C VAL A 40 -5.20 0.76 -9.29
N VAL A 41 -4.59 1.40 -8.29
CA VAL A 41 -5.19 1.63 -6.98
C VAL A 41 -5.05 3.09 -6.60
N LEU A 42 -6.17 3.73 -6.27
CA LEU A 42 -6.20 5.08 -5.72
C LEU A 42 -6.16 4.98 -4.19
N VAL A 43 -5.22 5.66 -3.55
CA VAL A 43 -5.16 5.72 -2.08
C VAL A 43 -5.25 7.16 -1.63
N ASP A 44 -6.24 7.44 -0.81
CA ASP A 44 -6.52 8.74 -0.25
C ASP A 44 -6.38 8.68 1.27
N VAL A 45 -5.76 9.71 1.85
CA VAL A 45 -5.60 9.84 3.29
C VAL A 45 -6.15 11.18 3.77
N THR A 46 -6.92 11.14 4.85
CA THR A 46 -7.50 12.31 5.49
C THR A 46 -7.29 12.25 7.00
N ALA A 47 -7.17 13.42 7.62
CA ALA A 47 -7.14 13.55 9.07
C ALA A 47 -8.09 14.63 9.54
N SER A 48 -8.69 14.45 10.73
CA SER A 48 -9.44 15.52 11.40
C SER A 48 -8.49 16.62 11.84
N LYS A 49 -8.98 17.86 11.90
CA LYS A 49 -8.18 19.01 12.38
C LYS A 49 -7.89 18.91 13.87
N GLU A 50 -8.83 18.36 14.64
CA GLU A 50 -8.77 18.23 16.08
C GLU A 50 -9.18 16.82 16.50
N PRO A 51 -8.63 16.28 17.61
CA PRO A 51 -9.08 15.03 18.17
C PRO A 51 -10.50 15.16 18.73
N ARG A 52 -11.24 14.06 18.77
CA ARG A 52 -12.55 14.00 19.42
C ARG A 52 -12.40 14.07 20.94
N ASP A 53 -13.37 14.69 21.62
CA ASP A 53 -13.38 14.77 23.07
C ASP A 53 -13.43 13.37 23.71
N GLY A 54 -12.61 13.18 24.74
CA GLY A 54 -12.59 11.96 25.54
C GLY A 54 -11.97 10.73 24.90
N ILE A 55 -11.29 10.89 23.75
CA ILE A 55 -10.61 9.76 23.10
C ILE A 55 -9.24 9.49 23.73
N ASP A 56 -8.98 8.23 24.08
CA ASP A 56 -7.76 7.78 24.74
C ASP A 56 -6.87 6.87 23.84
N PHE A 57 -7.33 6.58 22.63
CA PHE A 57 -6.62 5.75 21.65
C PHE A 57 -6.45 6.49 20.32
N PHE A 58 -5.57 5.98 19.46
CA PHE A 58 -5.38 6.50 18.09
C PHE A 58 -6.44 5.93 17.15
N PRO A 59 -7.36 6.77 16.64
CA PRO A 59 -8.44 6.32 15.75
C PRO A 59 -8.00 6.29 14.28
N LEU A 60 -7.23 5.27 13.91
CA LEU A 60 -6.90 4.97 12.52
C LEU A 60 -7.94 4.01 11.93
N SER A 61 -8.57 4.40 10.84
CA SER A 61 -9.40 3.52 10.02
C SER A 61 -8.76 3.32 8.64
N VAL A 62 -8.79 2.08 8.16
CA VAL A 62 -8.31 1.70 6.84
C VAL A 62 -9.41 0.95 6.13
N ASP A 63 -9.82 1.46 4.96
CA ASP A 63 -10.80 0.83 4.08
C ASP A 63 -10.11 0.42 2.78
N TYR A 64 -10.33 -0.83 2.38
CA TYR A 64 -9.88 -1.37 1.10
C TYR A 64 -11.10 -1.80 0.30
N GLU A 65 -11.29 -1.16 -0.85
CA GLU A 65 -12.47 -1.36 -1.70
C GLU A 65 -12.07 -1.92 -3.06
N GLU A 66 -12.52 -3.14 -3.36
CA GLU A 66 -12.40 -3.75 -4.67
C GLU A 66 -13.69 -3.48 -5.47
N LYS A 67 -13.63 -2.56 -6.42
CA LYS A 67 -14.77 -2.24 -7.27
C LYS A 67 -14.99 -3.34 -8.33
N LEU A 68 -16.21 -3.77 -8.54
CA LEU A 68 -16.53 -4.79 -9.54
C LEU A 68 -16.15 -4.38 -10.96
N TYR A 69 -16.23 -3.09 -11.27
CA TYR A 69 -15.80 -2.57 -12.57
C TYR A 69 -14.29 -2.74 -12.82
N ALA A 70 -13.46 -2.89 -11.76
CA ALA A 70 -12.03 -3.15 -11.90
C ALA A 70 -11.70 -4.46 -12.64
N VAL A 71 -12.66 -5.39 -12.66
CA VAL A 71 -12.61 -6.64 -13.40
C VAL A 71 -13.70 -6.73 -14.48
N GLY A 72 -14.23 -5.58 -14.89
CA GLY A 72 -15.22 -5.48 -15.95
C GLY A 72 -16.62 -6.01 -15.59
N LYS A 73 -16.97 -6.05 -14.30
CA LYS A 73 -18.26 -6.55 -13.81
C LYS A 73 -19.15 -5.44 -13.29
N ILE A 74 -20.44 -5.65 -13.39
CA ILE A 74 -21.48 -4.79 -12.79
C ILE A 74 -22.05 -5.50 -11.57
N PRO A 75 -22.37 -4.77 -10.47
CA PRO A 75 -23.01 -5.37 -9.30
C PRO A 75 -24.29 -6.13 -9.68
N GLY A 76 -24.41 -7.38 -9.22
CA GLY A 76 -25.48 -8.30 -9.62
C GLY A 76 -26.80 -8.15 -8.87
N SER A 77 -26.84 -7.32 -7.82
CA SER A 77 -28.07 -7.12 -7.02
C SER A 77 -29.11 -6.26 -7.74
N TYR A 78 -30.35 -6.27 -7.26
CA TYR A 78 -31.42 -5.44 -7.75
C TYR A 78 -31.07 -3.94 -7.79
N THR A 79 -30.37 -3.47 -6.76
CA THR A 79 -29.96 -2.06 -6.64
C THR A 79 -28.79 -1.67 -7.55
N LYS A 80 -28.12 -2.62 -8.18
CA LYS A 80 -26.91 -2.39 -9.01
C LYS A 80 -25.80 -1.62 -8.27
N ARG A 81 -25.70 -1.82 -6.96
CA ARG A 81 -24.71 -1.18 -6.09
C ARG A 81 -23.71 -2.18 -5.55
N GLU A 82 -22.53 -1.68 -5.22
CA GLU A 82 -21.53 -2.44 -4.45
C GLU A 82 -22.12 -2.86 -3.11
N GLY A 83 -21.87 -4.11 -2.72
CA GLY A 83 -22.32 -4.66 -1.44
C GLY A 83 -21.36 -4.33 -0.29
N LYS A 84 -21.50 -5.07 0.81
CA LYS A 84 -20.54 -5.01 1.93
C LYS A 84 -19.16 -5.48 1.46
N PRO A 85 -18.06 -4.97 2.10
CA PRO A 85 -16.72 -5.48 1.84
C PRO A 85 -16.65 -7.00 2.03
N SER A 86 -15.89 -7.68 1.16
CA SER A 86 -15.61 -9.10 1.30
C SER A 86 -14.69 -9.37 2.50
N ASP A 87 -14.69 -10.59 3.01
CA ASP A 87 -13.76 -11.00 4.08
C ASP A 87 -12.29 -10.77 3.66
N LYS A 88 -11.97 -11.02 2.39
CA LYS A 88 -10.67 -10.70 1.82
C LYS A 88 -10.35 -9.20 1.90
N ALA A 89 -11.30 -8.33 1.56
CA ALA A 89 -11.11 -6.88 1.65
C ALA A 89 -10.89 -6.42 3.08
N ILE A 90 -11.61 -6.98 4.05
CA ILE A 90 -11.42 -6.70 5.47
C ILE A 90 -10.03 -7.14 5.95
N LEU A 91 -9.58 -8.34 5.57
CA LEU A 91 -8.24 -8.82 5.92
C LEU A 91 -7.14 -7.97 5.28
N THR A 92 -7.33 -7.54 4.04
CA THR A 92 -6.41 -6.63 3.36
C THR A 92 -6.34 -5.26 4.05
N SER A 93 -7.47 -4.71 4.48
CA SER A 93 -7.50 -3.47 5.28
C SER A 93 -6.65 -3.59 6.54
N ARG A 94 -6.74 -4.73 7.24
CA ARG A 94 -5.94 -5.01 8.43
C ARG A 94 -4.45 -5.17 8.11
N ALA A 95 -4.12 -5.78 6.97
CA ALA A 95 -2.74 -5.90 6.49
C ALA A 95 -2.12 -4.54 6.14
N ILE A 96 -2.92 -3.60 5.64
CA ILE A 96 -2.48 -2.21 5.39
C ILE A 96 -2.28 -1.46 6.71
N ASP A 97 -3.19 -1.59 7.67
CA ASP A 97 -3.15 -0.92 8.98
C ASP A 97 -1.91 -1.31 9.80
N ARG A 98 -1.60 -2.60 9.89
CA ARG A 98 -0.56 -3.14 10.77
C ARG A 98 0.82 -2.50 10.65
N PRO A 99 1.40 -2.29 9.46
CA PRO A 99 2.71 -1.65 9.33
C PRO A 99 2.67 -0.13 9.49
N LEU A 100 1.49 0.51 9.34
CA LEU A 100 1.34 1.96 9.41
C LEU A 100 1.14 2.47 10.84
N ARG A 101 0.28 1.81 11.61
CA ARG A 101 -0.16 2.23 12.94
C ARG A 101 0.98 2.55 13.92
N PRO A 102 2.06 1.73 14.02
CA PRO A 102 3.16 2.01 14.94
C PRO A 102 4.02 3.23 14.58
N LEU A 103 3.85 3.79 13.40
CA LEU A 103 4.66 4.89 12.86
C LEU A 103 4.04 6.28 13.09
N PHE A 104 2.88 6.33 13.70
CA PHE A 104 2.29 7.58 14.18
C PHE A 104 2.80 7.91 15.58
N PRO A 105 2.88 9.22 15.96
CA PRO A 105 3.25 9.60 17.31
C PRO A 105 2.32 8.98 18.36
N ASN A 106 2.86 8.59 19.51
CA ASN A 106 2.11 7.91 20.56
C ASN A 106 0.99 8.76 21.17
N ASP A 107 1.12 10.07 21.09
CA ASP A 107 0.17 11.07 21.59
C ASP A 107 -0.81 11.58 20.53
N PHE A 108 -0.67 11.11 19.29
CA PHE A 108 -1.55 11.52 18.20
C PHE A 108 -2.96 10.92 18.35
N ARG A 109 -3.99 11.74 18.35
CA ARG A 109 -5.38 11.35 18.63
C ARG A 109 -6.39 11.82 17.58
N ASN A 110 -5.92 12.50 16.53
CA ASN A 110 -6.78 12.90 15.41
C ASN A 110 -7.29 11.67 14.66
N ASP A 111 -8.51 11.75 14.17
CA ASP A 111 -9.05 10.70 13.30
C ASP A 111 -8.26 10.67 11.99
N VAL A 112 -7.70 9.53 11.65
CA VAL A 112 -7.04 9.30 10.35
C VAL A 112 -7.80 8.24 9.61
N CYS A 113 -8.15 8.53 8.36
CA CYS A 113 -8.80 7.59 7.45
C CYS A 113 -7.92 7.38 6.22
N VAL A 114 -7.66 6.12 5.91
CA VAL A 114 -6.96 5.67 4.70
C VAL A 114 -7.95 4.87 3.87
N VAL A 115 -8.20 5.30 2.64
CA VAL A 115 -9.09 4.61 1.71
C VAL A 115 -8.29 4.18 0.48
N ALA A 116 -8.22 2.89 0.24
CA ALA A 116 -7.63 2.31 -0.94
C ALA A 116 -8.73 1.76 -1.86
N THR A 117 -8.86 2.33 -3.04
CA THR A 117 -9.87 1.96 -4.03
C THR A 117 -9.20 1.31 -5.24
N VAL A 118 -9.51 0.04 -5.48
CA VAL A 118 -9.00 -0.70 -6.64
C VAL A 118 -9.83 -0.34 -7.87
N LEU A 119 -9.19 0.28 -8.86
CA LEU A 119 -9.84 0.77 -10.08
C LEU A 119 -9.65 -0.16 -11.27
N SER A 120 -8.54 -0.89 -11.32
CA SER A 120 -8.22 -1.87 -12.35
C SER A 120 -7.33 -2.97 -11.77
N VAL A 121 -7.46 -4.19 -12.26
CA VAL A 121 -6.68 -5.36 -11.81
C VAL A 121 -6.10 -6.10 -12.99
N GLU A 122 -4.79 -6.29 -12.96
CA GLU A 122 -4.06 -7.29 -13.72
C GLU A 122 -3.68 -8.44 -12.78
N GLN A 123 -3.96 -9.66 -13.15
CA GLN A 123 -3.81 -10.83 -12.26
C GLN A 123 -2.36 -11.06 -11.78
N ASP A 124 -1.38 -10.66 -12.58
CA ASP A 124 0.03 -10.78 -12.23
C ASP A 124 0.50 -9.76 -11.18
N ASN A 125 -0.23 -8.66 -11.01
CA ASN A 125 0.11 -7.55 -10.13
C ASN A 125 -0.94 -7.38 -9.04
N GLN A 126 -0.62 -7.84 -7.84
CA GLN A 126 -1.56 -7.85 -6.71
C GLN A 126 -1.92 -6.42 -6.25
N PRO A 127 -3.21 -6.04 -6.26
CA PRO A 127 -3.65 -4.72 -5.83
C PRO A 127 -3.40 -4.45 -4.35
N GLU A 128 -3.34 -5.47 -3.52
CA GLU A 128 -3.05 -5.37 -2.08
C GLU A 128 -1.66 -4.76 -1.84
N ILE A 129 -0.65 -5.18 -2.59
CA ILE A 129 0.71 -4.63 -2.52
C ILE A 129 0.72 -3.17 -2.98
N CYS A 130 0.01 -2.87 -4.06
CA CYS A 130 -0.16 -1.48 -4.53
C CYS A 130 -0.83 -0.59 -3.49
N ALA A 131 -1.86 -1.10 -2.79
CA ALA A 131 -2.54 -0.38 -1.73
C ALA A 131 -1.63 -0.09 -0.54
N MET A 132 -0.79 -1.04 -0.14
CA MET A 132 0.17 -0.86 0.95
C MET A 132 1.23 0.19 0.61
N ILE A 133 1.78 0.16 -0.59
CA ILE A 133 2.74 1.16 -1.09
C ILE A 133 2.07 2.53 -1.20
N GLY A 134 0.87 2.59 -1.76
CA GLY A 134 0.10 3.82 -1.95
C GLY A 134 -0.29 4.48 -0.63
N ALA A 135 -0.70 3.72 0.38
CA ALA A 135 -1.04 4.23 1.71
C ALA A 135 0.17 4.90 2.38
N SER A 136 1.33 4.25 2.32
CA SER A 136 2.58 4.83 2.82
C SER A 136 2.97 6.10 2.06
N ALA A 137 2.91 6.07 0.74
CA ALA A 137 3.24 7.23 -0.09
C ALA A 137 2.29 8.41 0.17
N ALA A 138 0.97 8.17 0.24
CA ALA A 138 -0.02 9.19 0.51
C ALA A 138 0.15 9.83 1.90
N LEU A 139 0.43 9.04 2.93
CA LEU A 139 0.76 9.54 4.26
C LEU A 139 2.06 10.35 4.27
N SER A 140 3.09 9.88 3.56
CA SER A 140 4.39 10.53 3.53
C SER A 140 4.39 11.89 2.84
N ILE A 141 3.50 12.12 1.85
CA ILE A 141 3.36 13.41 1.16
C ILE A 141 2.30 14.33 1.77
N SER A 142 1.57 13.85 2.77
CA SER A 142 0.54 14.62 3.49
C SER A 142 1.16 15.42 4.64
N ASP A 143 0.35 16.28 5.24
CA ASP A 143 0.68 17.01 6.47
C ASP A 143 0.42 16.18 7.75
N ILE A 144 -0.04 14.94 7.61
CA ILE A 144 -0.27 14.03 8.72
C ILE A 144 1.08 13.55 9.28
N PRO A 145 1.29 13.60 10.61
CA PRO A 145 2.53 13.15 11.22
C PRO A 145 2.69 11.63 11.08
N PHE A 146 3.66 11.23 10.26
CA PHE A 146 3.92 9.84 9.91
C PHE A 146 5.42 9.55 9.85
N GLY A 147 5.88 8.59 10.63
CA GLY A 147 7.30 8.23 10.76
C GLY A 147 7.82 7.24 9.71
N GLY A 148 7.11 7.10 8.59
CA GLY A 148 7.54 6.28 7.45
C GLY A 148 8.56 7.00 6.55
N PRO A 149 8.68 6.55 5.29
CA PRO A 149 7.78 5.64 4.59
C PRO A 149 7.96 4.17 4.94
N THR A 150 6.91 3.41 4.63
CA THR A 150 6.94 1.95 4.54
C THR A 150 6.78 1.49 3.11
N ALA A 151 7.09 0.24 2.85
CA ALA A 151 6.72 -0.45 1.62
C ALA A 151 6.42 -1.91 1.91
N ALA A 152 5.86 -2.58 0.94
CA ALA A 152 5.53 -3.99 1.03
C ALA A 152 5.82 -4.71 -0.29
N VAL A 153 6.17 -5.98 -0.19
CA VAL A 153 6.30 -6.89 -1.32
C VAL A 153 5.72 -8.26 -0.96
N ALA A 154 5.23 -8.97 -1.97
CA ALA A 154 4.92 -10.38 -1.88
C ALA A 154 6.16 -11.20 -2.29
N VAL A 155 6.30 -12.38 -1.70
CA VAL A 155 7.38 -13.32 -2.02
C VAL A 155 6.80 -14.70 -2.22
N GLY A 156 7.24 -15.37 -3.27
CA GLY A 156 6.97 -16.78 -3.56
C GLY A 156 8.24 -17.62 -3.59
N TYR A 157 8.06 -18.93 -3.55
CA TYR A 157 9.13 -19.91 -3.72
C TYR A 157 8.70 -20.91 -4.79
N VAL A 158 9.29 -20.80 -5.97
CA VAL A 158 8.89 -21.53 -7.19
C VAL A 158 10.14 -22.13 -7.83
N ASN A 159 10.13 -23.42 -8.13
CA ASN A 159 11.26 -24.13 -8.74
C ASN A 159 12.59 -23.89 -8.01
N ASP A 160 12.54 -23.97 -6.68
CA ASP A 160 13.68 -23.73 -5.79
C ASP A 160 14.29 -22.32 -5.85
N GLU A 161 13.53 -21.35 -6.37
CA GLU A 161 13.92 -19.95 -6.44
C GLU A 161 12.96 -19.03 -5.65
N ILE A 162 13.54 -18.05 -4.97
CA ILE A 162 12.80 -16.99 -4.29
C ILE A 162 12.43 -15.91 -5.30
N VAL A 163 11.12 -15.66 -5.47
CA VAL A 163 10.57 -14.70 -6.43
C VAL A 163 9.87 -13.56 -5.70
N ILE A 164 10.23 -12.32 -6.03
CA ILE A 164 9.56 -11.11 -5.55
C ILE A 164 8.35 -10.81 -6.43
N ASN A 165 7.21 -10.53 -5.81
CA ASN A 165 5.93 -10.27 -6.49
C ASN A 165 5.61 -11.31 -7.56
N PRO A 166 5.42 -12.58 -7.18
CA PRO A 166 5.19 -13.65 -8.14
C PRO A 166 3.95 -13.37 -8.99
N THR A 167 4.02 -13.73 -10.27
CA THR A 167 2.87 -13.69 -11.20
C THR A 167 1.78 -14.66 -10.76
N GLU A 168 0.58 -14.60 -11.35
CA GLU A 168 -0.51 -15.51 -11.02
C GLU A 168 -0.11 -16.98 -11.21
N GLU A 169 0.56 -17.31 -12.30
CA GLU A 169 1.05 -18.67 -12.55
C GLU A 169 2.09 -19.11 -11.53
N GLN A 170 3.04 -18.24 -11.20
CA GLN A 170 4.04 -18.51 -10.16
C GLN A 170 3.40 -18.71 -8.79
N ARG A 171 2.37 -17.93 -8.43
CA ARG A 171 1.64 -18.10 -7.16
C ARG A 171 0.94 -19.46 -7.06
N LYS A 172 0.35 -19.93 -8.15
CA LYS A 172 -0.31 -21.26 -8.20
C LYS A 172 0.68 -22.40 -7.94
N ASN A 173 1.93 -22.23 -8.34
CA ASN A 173 3.00 -23.23 -8.21
C ASN A 173 3.94 -22.95 -7.02
N SER A 174 3.67 -21.92 -6.23
CA SER A 174 4.52 -21.53 -5.13
C SER A 174 4.21 -22.32 -3.85
N ARG A 175 5.27 -22.80 -3.20
CA ARG A 175 5.22 -23.42 -1.87
C ARG A 175 5.25 -22.40 -0.73
N LEU A 176 5.40 -21.12 -1.05
CA LEU A 176 5.47 -20.02 -0.10
C LEU A 176 4.52 -18.89 -0.55
N THR A 177 3.67 -18.47 0.38
CA THR A 177 2.90 -17.23 0.27
C THR A 177 3.36 -16.31 1.39
N LEU A 178 4.20 -15.33 1.07
CA LEU A 178 4.80 -14.44 2.04
C LEU A 178 4.52 -13.00 1.65
N THR A 179 4.06 -12.20 2.60
CA THR A 179 3.96 -10.74 2.49
C THR A 179 4.82 -10.12 3.57
N VAL A 180 5.72 -9.24 3.17
CA VAL A 180 6.61 -8.51 4.08
C VAL A 180 6.37 -7.02 3.89
N ALA A 181 6.20 -6.31 5.00
CA ALA A 181 6.11 -4.85 5.01
C ALA A 181 7.04 -4.28 6.08
N GLY A 182 7.60 -3.12 5.81
CA GLY A 182 8.49 -2.47 6.75
C GLY A 182 9.00 -1.12 6.27
N THR A 183 9.81 -0.52 7.13
CA THR A 183 10.56 0.70 6.85
C THR A 183 11.90 0.34 6.21
N LYS A 184 12.70 1.36 5.89
CA LYS A 184 14.07 1.18 5.41
C LYS A 184 14.93 0.37 6.39
N ASP A 185 14.71 0.53 7.69
CA ASP A 185 15.58 -0.03 8.72
C ASP A 185 15.01 -1.27 9.42
N LYS A 186 13.68 -1.41 9.44
CA LYS A 186 12.99 -2.46 10.21
C LYS A 186 11.85 -3.10 9.44
N ILE A 187 11.68 -4.40 9.63
CA ILE A 187 10.49 -5.13 9.20
C ILE A 187 9.40 -4.90 10.25
N ALA A 188 8.23 -4.46 9.79
CA ALA A 188 7.09 -4.16 10.66
C ALA A 188 6.02 -5.25 10.64
N MET A 189 5.89 -5.98 9.53
CA MET A 189 4.89 -7.02 9.37
C MET A 189 5.43 -8.15 8.50
N ILE A 190 5.14 -9.38 8.93
CA ILE A 190 5.32 -10.60 8.15
C ILE A 190 4.01 -11.39 8.23
N GLU A 191 3.51 -11.80 7.08
CA GLU A 191 2.39 -12.73 6.97
C GLU A 191 2.80 -13.86 6.03
N ALA A 192 2.81 -15.09 6.52
CA ALA A 192 3.34 -16.23 5.80
C ALA A 192 2.41 -17.44 5.86
N GLY A 193 2.23 -18.07 4.71
CA GLY A 193 1.74 -19.43 4.56
C GLY A 193 2.80 -20.24 3.83
N ALA A 194 3.23 -21.35 4.37
CA ALA A 194 4.30 -22.16 3.80
C ALA A 194 3.96 -23.64 3.82
N ASP A 195 4.34 -24.33 2.76
CA ASP A 195 4.27 -25.78 2.65
C ASP A 195 5.68 -26.35 2.83
N GLU A 196 6.01 -26.68 4.10
CA GLU A 196 7.29 -27.28 4.52
C GLU A 196 8.53 -26.56 3.98
N ILE A 197 8.56 -25.21 4.07
CA ILE A 197 9.72 -24.41 3.67
C ILE A 197 10.76 -24.44 4.80
N PRO A 198 12.03 -24.78 4.52
CA PRO A 198 13.12 -24.72 5.50
C PRO A 198 13.34 -23.30 6.05
N ASP A 199 13.71 -23.19 7.32
CA ASP A 199 13.91 -21.91 8.01
C ASP A 199 14.94 -21.02 7.34
N ASN A 200 16.01 -21.59 6.78
CA ASN A 200 17.04 -20.85 6.06
C ASN A 200 16.49 -20.18 4.78
N ILE A 201 15.61 -20.88 4.05
CA ILE A 201 14.95 -20.34 2.85
C ILE A 201 13.97 -19.23 3.25
N MET A 202 13.19 -19.43 4.33
CA MET A 202 12.28 -18.42 4.85
C MET A 202 13.06 -17.15 5.25
N LEU A 203 14.16 -17.28 5.95
CA LEU A 203 15.01 -16.15 6.35
C LEU A 203 15.59 -15.43 5.13
N GLU A 204 16.03 -16.16 4.12
CA GLU A 204 16.54 -15.59 2.89
C GLU A 204 15.47 -14.85 2.10
N ALA A 205 14.26 -15.40 2.03
CA ALA A 205 13.09 -14.75 1.42
C ALA A 205 12.77 -13.41 2.11
N ILE A 206 12.77 -13.37 3.44
CA ILE A 206 12.54 -12.14 4.20
C ILE A 206 13.65 -11.11 3.95
N LYS A 207 14.90 -11.52 3.91
CA LYS A 207 16.04 -10.63 3.61
C LYS A 207 15.95 -10.05 2.19
N LYS A 208 15.59 -10.88 1.21
CA LYS A 208 15.39 -10.44 -0.18
C LYS A 208 14.23 -9.46 -0.29
N ALA A 209 13.13 -9.72 0.41
CA ALA A 209 12.00 -8.81 0.50
C ALA A 209 12.40 -7.45 1.09
N HIS A 210 13.14 -7.44 2.20
CA HIS A 210 13.58 -6.21 2.84
C HIS A 210 14.51 -5.37 1.96
N LYS A 211 15.32 -6.01 1.14
CA LYS A 211 16.16 -5.30 0.15
C LYS A 211 15.32 -4.52 -0.86
N GLU A 212 14.21 -5.10 -1.35
CA GLU A 212 13.28 -4.39 -2.25
C GLU A 212 12.50 -3.29 -1.50
N ILE A 213 12.08 -3.55 -0.27
CA ILE A 213 11.42 -2.56 0.60
C ILE A 213 12.31 -1.33 0.81
N LYS A 214 13.61 -1.50 1.04
CA LYS A 214 14.56 -0.39 1.16
C LYS A 214 14.60 0.50 -0.07
N LYS A 215 14.59 -0.09 -1.26
CA LYS A 215 14.56 0.66 -2.53
C LYS A 215 13.27 1.46 -2.67
N LEU A 216 12.13 0.85 -2.36
CA LEU A 216 10.82 1.51 -2.42
C LEU A 216 10.71 2.64 -1.39
N CYS A 217 11.18 2.45 -0.18
CA CYS A 217 11.21 3.50 0.86
C CYS A 217 12.10 4.67 0.43
N THR A 218 13.23 4.43 -0.18
CA THR A 218 14.12 5.47 -0.73
C THR A 218 13.42 6.24 -1.85
N PHE A 219 12.70 5.54 -2.73
CA PHE A 219 11.91 6.13 -3.80
C PHE A 219 10.80 7.05 -3.27
N ILE A 220 10.02 6.59 -2.27
CA ILE A 220 8.95 7.38 -1.64
C ILE A 220 9.55 8.60 -0.90
N SER A 221 10.68 8.44 -0.21
CA SER A 221 11.36 9.56 0.45
C SER A 221 11.86 10.63 -0.52
N LYS A 222 12.32 10.23 -1.70
CA LYS A 222 12.68 11.16 -2.76
C LYS A 222 11.46 11.94 -3.26
N MET A 223 10.36 11.26 -3.52
CA MET A 223 9.08 11.87 -3.90
C MET A 223 8.61 12.89 -2.84
N GLN A 224 8.65 12.53 -1.56
CA GLN A 224 8.29 13.41 -0.47
C GLN A 224 9.14 14.69 -0.43
N LYS A 225 10.46 14.56 -0.57
CA LYS A 225 11.37 15.71 -0.58
C LYS A 225 11.11 16.65 -1.74
N GLU A 226 10.91 16.12 -2.94
CA GLU A 226 10.63 16.95 -4.13
C GLU A 226 9.32 17.72 -3.99
N LEU A 227 8.27 17.10 -3.44
CA LEU A 227 7.00 17.77 -3.21
C LEU A 227 7.08 18.81 -2.09
N SER A 228 7.85 18.55 -1.02
CA SER A 228 8.06 19.52 0.06
C SER A 228 8.80 20.78 -0.43
N LEU A 229 9.76 20.63 -1.32
CA LEU A 229 10.49 21.77 -1.90
C LEU A 229 9.59 22.67 -2.76
N ILE A 230 8.59 22.09 -3.42
CA ILE A 230 7.61 22.83 -4.22
C ILE A 230 6.73 23.70 -3.31
N HIS A 231 6.31 23.16 -2.16
CA HIS A 231 5.47 23.91 -1.20
C HIS A 231 6.22 25.05 -0.47
N ILE A 232 7.54 24.99 -0.38
CA ILE A 232 8.37 26.04 0.23
C ILE A 232 8.65 27.19 -0.75
N SER A 233 8.55 26.95 -2.05
CA SER A 233 8.84 27.93 -3.10
C SER A 233 7.63 28.73 -3.57
N GLU A 234 6.42 28.44 -3.07
CA GLU A 234 5.18 29.19 -3.28
C GLU A 234 4.85 30.05 -2.04
#